data_6c9a8eaa791ad3aa066df44051aab911
#
_entry.id   6c9a8eaa791ad3aa066df44051aab911
#
_cell.length_a   1.000
_cell.length_b   1.000
_cell.length_c   1.000
_cell.angle_alpha   90.00
_cell.angle_beta   90.00
_cell.angle_gamma   90.00
#
_symmetry.space_group_name_H-M   'P 1'
#
loop_
_entity.id
_entity.type
_entity.pdbx_description
1 polymer ?
#
loop_
_entity_poly.entity_id
_entity_poly.type
_entity_poly.pdbx_seq_one_letter_code
_entity_poly.pdbx_strand_id
1 'polypeptide(L)'
;MKQKQIFKPASVKTPFLCVLVLAVLFTAAACKQSAGSSGGGGGYTPVPYEFAAVPAGVIPGTAPTYPMPGAQDFYKGVFIAGRTVTLSAYSIGKTEVTYNLWKDVYDWAVQPENGYRFANAGQAGSSGNGSGSEPVTKVTWNDCIIWCNAYTHKMKGEAECVYRKSSSDSTVLKNATDTAACNAAYADMAKKGFRLPTEAEWEYAARWENDHTNAEQYGSVWLTKLNSASGAKDKWDTNETKEVAWYSANSGSKTHTAAQKRANALGLYDMSGNAYEWCWDRHGAITADSETDPQGASSGTNRVKRGGRYSDPDSACTVGSRGNGNPGGTSDNTLGFRLACRP
;
A
#
# COMPACT_ATOMS: atom_id res chain seq x y z
N MET A 1 55.01 66.21 -6.08
CA MET A 1 53.95 65.63 -6.92
C MET A 1 54.09 64.11 -6.93
N LYS A 2 53.20 63.35 -6.17
CA LYS A 2 53.21 61.88 -6.14
C LYS A 2 51.96 61.39 -6.86
N GLN A 3 52.17 60.71 -7.99
CA GLN A 3 51.11 60.08 -8.77
C GLN A 3 50.53 58.92 -8.00
N LYS A 4 49.18 58.85 -7.80
CA LYS A 4 48.46 57.74 -7.33
C LYS A 4 48.17 56.76 -8.47
N GLN A 5 48.71 55.57 -8.41
CA GLN A 5 48.29 54.44 -9.26
C GLN A 5 46.93 53.86 -8.79
N ILE A 6 45.99 53.80 -9.71
CA ILE A 6 44.68 53.19 -9.52
C ILE A 6 44.76 51.72 -9.98
N PHE A 7 44.66 50.81 -9.01
CA PHE A 7 44.52 49.37 -9.32
C PHE A 7 43.08 49.09 -9.77
N LYS A 8 42.92 48.55 -10.96
CA LYS A 8 41.66 47.95 -11.40
C LYS A 8 41.55 46.52 -10.84
N PRO A 9 40.38 46.07 -10.26
CA PRO A 9 40.23 44.71 -9.83
C PRO A 9 40.05 43.78 -11.03
N ALA A 10 40.72 42.63 -11.01
CA ALA A 10 40.62 41.58 -11.99
C ALA A 10 39.25 40.90 -11.93
N SER A 11 38.61 40.77 -13.08
CA SER A 11 37.36 40.03 -13.27
C SER A 11 37.62 38.55 -13.12
N VAL A 12 37.13 37.95 -12.03
CA VAL A 12 37.09 36.49 -11.85
C VAL A 12 35.91 35.97 -12.65
N LYS A 13 36.17 35.30 -13.76
CA LYS A 13 35.18 34.53 -14.50
C LYS A 13 34.91 33.23 -13.75
N THR A 14 33.76 33.14 -13.06
CA THR A 14 33.25 31.91 -12.52
C THR A 14 32.79 31.01 -13.67
N PRO A 15 33.25 29.75 -13.76
CA PRO A 15 32.71 28.84 -14.76
C PRO A 15 31.28 28.45 -14.35
N PHE A 16 30.33 28.72 -15.22
CA PHE A 16 28.98 28.18 -15.13
C PHE A 16 29.06 26.66 -15.29
N LEU A 17 28.96 25.94 -14.17
CA LEU A 17 28.80 24.48 -14.17
C LEU A 17 27.35 24.18 -14.60
N CYS A 18 27.18 23.88 -15.88
CA CYS A 18 25.91 23.35 -16.41
C CYS A 18 25.68 21.99 -15.77
N VAL A 19 24.89 21.94 -14.68
CA VAL A 19 24.39 20.69 -14.15
C VAL A 19 23.36 20.19 -15.14
N LEU A 20 23.77 19.23 -15.95
CA LEU A 20 22.88 18.45 -16.82
C LEU A 20 22.02 17.59 -15.89
N VAL A 21 20.81 18.05 -15.60
CA VAL A 21 19.79 17.20 -14.96
C VAL A 21 19.40 16.16 -16.00
N LEU A 22 20.01 14.99 -15.88
CA LEU A 22 19.60 13.81 -16.62
C LEU A 22 18.22 13.40 -16.06
N ALA A 23 17.16 13.83 -16.73
CA ALA A 23 15.82 13.27 -16.50
C ALA A 23 15.87 11.81 -16.92
N VAL A 24 16.12 10.91 -15.97
CA VAL A 24 15.98 9.48 -16.16
C VAL A 24 14.48 9.22 -16.27
N LEU A 25 14.00 9.13 -17.50
CA LEU A 25 12.67 8.60 -17.80
C LEU A 25 12.66 7.13 -17.37
N PHE A 26 12.26 6.89 -16.11
CA PHE A 26 11.90 5.55 -15.68
C PHE A 26 10.64 5.13 -16.44
N THR A 27 10.79 4.38 -17.52
CA THR A 27 9.69 3.57 -18.03
C THR A 27 9.49 2.41 -17.05
N ALA A 28 8.85 2.69 -15.91
CA ALA A 28 8.42 1.64 -15.00
C ALA A 28 7.41 0.79 -15.75
N ALA A 29 7.75 -0.48 -15.97
CA ALA A 29 6.80 -1.46 -16.46
C ALA A 29 5.73 -1.65 -15.37
N ALA A 30 4.63 -0.89 -15.45
CA ALA A 30 3.50 -1.08 -14.56
C ALA A 30 3.00 -2.53 -14.70
N CYS A 31 2.56 -3.14 -13.61
CA CYS A 31 1.87 -4.42 -13.65
C CYS A 31 0.68 -4.31 -14.60
N LYS A 32 0.84 -4.81 -15.83
CA LYS A 32 -0.23 -4.78 -16.81
C LYS A 32 -1.20 -5.89 -16.51
N GLN A 33 -2.46 -5.55 -16.48
CA GLN A 33 -3.56 -6.48 -16.55
C GLN A 33 -3.60 -7.00 -17.99
N SER A 34 -2.95 -8.16 -18.28
CA SER A 34 -3.07 -8.80 -19.58
C SER A 34 -4.37 -9.60 -19.61
N ALA A 35 -5.21 -9.37 -20.61
CA ALA A 35 -6.34 -10.24 -20.87
C ALA A 35 -5.82 -11.62 -21.20
N GLY A 36 -6.07 -12.61 -20.33
CA GLY A 36 -5.77 -14.00 -20.61
C GLY A 36 -6.58 -14.45 -21.85
N SER A 37 -5.93 -14.99 -22.85
CA SER A 37 -6.62 -15.61 -23.99
C SER A 37 -7.24 -16.91 -23.51
N SER A 38 -8.49 -16.87 -23.04
CA SER A 38 -9.33 -18.05 -22.88
C SER A 38 -10.06 -18.29 -24.21
N GLY A 39 -9.75 -19.39 -24.91
CA GLY A 39 -10.52 -19.82 -26.04
C GLY A 39 -11.93 -20.20 -25.62
N GLY A 40 -12.94 -19.44 -26.08
CA GLY A 40 -14.37 -19.71 -25.86
C GLY A 40 -15.19 -18.44 -26.01
N GLY A 41 -15.97 -18.30 -27.06
CA GLY A 41 -16.68 -17.14 -27.53
C GLY A 41 -17.60 -16.45 -26.50
N GLY A 42 -17.20 -15.27 -26.12
CA GLY A 42 -17.87 -14.29 -25.30
C GLY A 42 -16.77 -13.42 -24.68
N GLY A 43 -16.50 -12.23 -25.25
CA GLY A 43 -15.40 -11.38 -24.84
C GLY A 43 -15.50 -10.98 -23.37
N TYR A 44 -14.77 -11.66 -22.48
CA TYR A 44 -14.59 -11.21 -21.09
C TYR A 44 -13.85 -9.87 -21.10
N THR A 45 -14.48 -8.84 -20.56
CA THR A 45 -13.83 -7.56 -20.31
C THR A 45 -13.48 -7.49 -18.82
N PRO A 46 -12.19 -7.54 -18.46
CA PRO A 46 -11.78 -7.46 -17.06
C PRO A 46 -12.25 -6.17 -16.41
N VAL A 47 -12.66 -6.23 -15.15
CA VAL A 47 -12.91 -5.03 -14.34
C VAL A 47 -11.58 -4.29 -14.21
N PRO A 48 -11.48 -3.02 -14.64
CA PRO A 48 -10.22 -2.28 -14.61
C PRO A 48 -9.68 -2.11 -13.19
N TYR A 49 -8.38 -2.33 -13.00
CA TYR A 49 -7.70 -2.01 -11.76
C TYR A 49 -6.34 -1.41 -12.07
N GLU A 50 -6.12 -0.18 -11.63
CA GLU A 50 -4.93 0.57 -11.97
C GLU A 50 -3.86 0.48 -10.88
N PHE A 51 -2.61 0.48 -11.31
CA PHE A 51 -1.44 0.46 -10.45
C PHE A 51 -0.61 1.72 -10.62
N ALA A 52 -0.02 2.20 -9.53
CA ALA A 52 1.07 3.16 -9.53
C ALA A 52 2.39 2.42 -9.36
N ALA A 53 3.39 2.82 -10.13
CA ALA A 53 4.75 2.34 -9.96
C ALA A 53 5.42 3.05 -8.78
N VAL A 54 6.04 2.28 -7.89
CA VAL A 54 6.79 2.79 -6.74
C VAL A 54 8.26 2.44 -6.95
N PRO A 55 9.16 3.42 -7.01
CA PRO A 55 10.57 3.17 -7.24
C PRO A 55 11.22 2.47 -6.04
N ALA A 56 12.31 1.76 -6.30
CA ALA A 56 13.16 1.24 -5.24
C ALA A 56 13.70 2.39 -4.37
N GLY A 57 13.93 2.12 -3.09
CA GLY A 57 14.44 3.13 -2.17
C GLY A 57 15.21 2.53 -1.00
N VAL A 58 16.14 3.33 -0.47
CA VAL A 58 16.81 3.06 0.81
C VAL A 58 16.35 4.14 1.78
N ILE A 59 15.65 3.71 2.83
CA ILE A 59 14.98 4.59 3.79
C ILE A 59 15.64 4.43 5.15
N PRO A 60 16.63 5.29 5.48
CA PRO A 60 17.18 5.36 6.85
C PRO A 60 16.13 6.01 7.74
N GLY A 61 15.63 5.25 8.71
CA GLY A 61 14.57 5.74 9.60
C GLY A 61 15.03 6.83 10.54
N THR A 62 14.11 7.70 10.91
CA THR A 62 14.34 8.81 11.84
C THR A 62 13.29 8.84 12.94
N ALA A 63 13.59 9.54 14.05
CA ALA A 63 12.59 9.85 15.06
C ALA A 63 11.83 11.13 14.62
N PRO A 64 10.49 11.16 14.72
CA PRO A 64 9.74 12.38 14.42
C PRO A 64 10.10 13.49 15.40
N THR A 65 10.31 14.71 14.89
CA THR A 65 10.62 15.93 15.67
C THR A 65 9.41 16.84 15.84
N TYR A 66 8.25 16.40 15.46
CA TYR A 66 6.97 17.10 15.48
C TYR A 66 5.95 16.37 16.37
N PRO A 67 4.86 17.05 16.81
CA PRO A 67 3.83 16.44 17.63
C PRO A 67 3.19 15.24 16.92
N MET A 68 3.04 14.15 17.64
CA MET A 68 2.34 12.93 17.22
C MET A 68 0.95 12.87 17.86
N PRO A 69 -0.03 12.14 17.27
CA PRO A 69 -1.37 12.01 17.86
C PRO A 69 -1.38 11.41 19.27
N GLY A 70 -0.31 10.73 19.64
CA GLY A 70 -0.11 10.14 20.97
C GLY A 70 1.30 9.59 21.12
N ALA A 71 1.65 9.23 22.35
CA ALA A 71 2.97 8.67 22.69
C ALA A 71 3.11 7.18 22.34
N GLN A 72 2.06 6.56 21.80
CA GLN A 72 2.01 5.12 21.54
C GLN A 72 2.88 4.73 20.33
N ASP A 73 3.50 3.55 20.41
CA ASP A 73 4.38 3.03 19.35
C ASP A 73 3.64 2.80 18.02
N PHE A 74 2.33 2.59 18.06
CA PHE A 74 1.54 2.39 16.85
C PHE A 74 1.38 3.64 15.95
N TYR A 75 1.81 4.83 16.39
CA TYR A 75 1.87 6.02 15.52
C TYR A 75 3.21 6.23 14.82
N LYS A 76 4.24 5.46 15.16
CA LYS A 76 5.61 5.71 14.72
C LYS A 76 5.95 5.12 13.34
N GLY A 77 5.01 4.42 12.72
CA GLY A 77 5.26 3.74 11.45
C GLY A 77 6.35 2.67 11.53
N VAL A 78 6.96 2.35 10.39
CA VAL A 78 7.98 1.29 10.30
C VAL A 78 9.40 1.80 10.01
N PHE A 79 9.56 3.07 9.62
CA PHE A 79 10.87 3.69 9.35
C PHE A 79 11.37 4.43 10.59
N ILE A 80 11.60 3.69 11.68
CA ILE A 80 11.99 4.23 12.99
C ILE A 80 13.49 4.53 13.06
N ALA A 81 13.89 5.38 13.99
CA ALA A 81 15.29 5.72 14.22
C ALA A 81 16.15 4.47 14.44
N GLY A 82 17.31 4.44 13.79
CA GLY A 82 18.27 3.33 13.86
C GLY A 82 17.97 2.17 12.90
N ARG A 83 16.79 2.15 12.27
CA ARG A 83 16.44 1.16 11.23
C ARG A 83 16.73 1.71 9.84
N THR A 84 17.28 0.87 8.95
CA THR A 84 17.33 1.18 7.52
C THR A 84 16.56 0.12 6.74
N VAL A 85 15.56 0.56 5.97
CA VAL A 85 14.76 -0.33 5.12
C VAL A 85 15.14 -0.10 3.67
N THR A 86 15.51 -1.17 2.97
CA THR A 86 15.70 -1.16 1.51
C THR A 86 14.50 -1.80 0.86
N LEU A 87 13.84 -1.11 -0.04
CA LEU A 87 12.71 -1.63 -0.82
C LEU A 87 13.09 -1.75 -2.29
N SER A 88 12.86 -2.93 -2.85
CA SER A 88 12.88 -3.14 -4.31
C SER A 88 11.68 -2.44 -4.95
N ALA A 89 11.81 -2.06 -6.24
CA ALA A 89 10.69 -1.48 -6.99
C ALA A 89 9.49 -2.43 -7.04
N TYR A 90 8.29 -1.86 -6.94
CA TYR A 90 7.01 -2.59 -6.99
C TYR A 90 5.92 -1.71 -7.60
N SER A 91 4.78 -2.31 -7.88
CA SER A 91 3.56 -1.59 -8.23
C SER A 91 2.53 -1.79 -7.14
N ILE A 92 1.74 -0.75 -6.83
CA ILE A 92 0.67 -0.79 -5.82
C ILE A 92 -0.63 -0.28 -6.43
N GLY A 93 -1.76 -0.87 -6.04
CA GLY A 93 -3.07 -0.44 -6.51
C GLY A 93 -3.38 1.01 -6.17
N LYS A 94 -3.89 1.77 -7.13
CA LYS A 94 -4.24 3.17 -6.90
C LYS A 94 -5.36 3.35 -5.89
N THR A 95 -6.24 2.36 -5.74
CA THR A 95 -7.35 2.31 -4.78
C THR A 95 -7.33 1.01 -3.98
N GLU A 96 -8.22 0.89 -3.01
CA GLU A 96 -8.59 -0.40 -2.46
C GLU A 96 -9.20 -1.29 -3.57
N VAL A 97 -9.22 -2.60 -3.37
CA VAL A 97 -9.95 -3.52 -4.25
C VAL A 97 -11.45 -3.22 -4.11
N THR A 98 -12.09 -2.83 -5.21
CA THR A 98 -13.51 -2.56 -5.24
C THR A 98 -14.34 -3.85 -5.18
N TYR A 99 -15.59 -3.76 -4.73
CA TYR A 99 -16.47 -4.92 -4.69
C TYR A 99 -16.74 -5.52 -6.08
N ASN A 100 -16.84 -4.70 -7.13
CA ASN A 100 -17.01 -5.19 -8.49
C ASN A 100 -15.82 -6.07 -8.92
N LEU A 101 -14.59 -5.64 -8.65
CA LEU A 101 -13.40 -6.44 -8.97
C LEU A 101 -13.34 -7.69 -8.11
N TRP A 102 -13.63 -7.56 -6.79
CA TRP A 102 -13.69 -8.72 -5.90
C TRP A 102 -14.66 -9.76 -6.41
N LYS A 103 -15.89 -9.36 -6.72
CA LYS A 103 -16.97 -10.24 -7.14
C LYS A 103 -16.67 -10.92 -8.49
N ASP A 104 -16.12 -10.20 -9.44
CA ASP A 104 -15.73 -10.75 -10.74
C ASP A 104 -14.70 -11.89 -10.60
N VAL A 105 -13.72 -11.73 -9.72
CA VAL A 105 -12.73 -12.77 -9.46
C VAL A 105 -13.31 -13.88 -8.58
N TYR A 106 -14.08 -13.54 -7.56
CA TYR A 106 -14.74 -14.49 -6.68
C TYR A 106 -15.63 -15.46 -7.45
N ASP A 107 -16.54 -14.93 -8.30
CA ASP A 107 -17.48 -15.74 -9.10
C ASP A 107 -16.75 -16.70 -10.03
N TRP A 108 -15.62 -16.29 -10.61
CA TRP A 108 -14.75 -17.17 -11.38
C TRP A 108 -14.06 -18.21 -10.49
N ALA A 109 -13.52 -17.79 -9.38
CA ALA A 109 -12.67 -18.61 -8.52
C ALA A 109 -13.43 -19.79 -7.88
N VAL A 110 -14.70 -19.58 -7.49
CA VAL A 110 -15.51 -20.61 -6.82
C VAL A 110 -16.07 -21.67 -7.76
N GLN A 111 -15.84 -21.53 -9.08
CA GLN A 111 -16.21 -22.59 -10.02
C GLN A 111 -15.38 -23.85 -9.73
N PRO A 112 -16.00 -25.06 -9.82
CA PRO A 112 -15.32 -26.31 -9.47
C PRO A 112 -13.97 -26.52 -10.15
N GLU A 113 -13.86 -26.13 -11.43
CA GLU A 113 -12.65 -26.26 -12.24
C GLU A 113 -11.49 -25.37 -11.75
N ASN A 114 -11.77 -24.26 -11.08
CA ASN A 114 -10.74 -23.34 -10.55
C ASN A 114 -10.30 -23.71 -9.13
N GLY A 115 -11.20 -24.32 -8.34
CA GLY A 115 -10.91 -25.01 -7.10
C GLY A 115 -10.62 -24.10 -5.90
N TYR A 116 -10.99 -22.80 -5.95
CA TYR A 116 -10.80 -21.87 -4.84
C TYR A 116 -11.98 -21.94 -3.87
N ARG A 117 -11.68 -21.71 -2.56
CA ARG A 117 -12.67 -21.64 -1.50
C ARG A 117 -12.42 -20.45 -0.59
N PHE A 118 -13.48 -19.70 -0.27
CA PHE A 118 -13.44 -18.54 0.60
C PHE A 118 -14.25 -18.79 1.86
N ALA A 119 -13.88 -18.16 2.97
CA ALA A 119 -14.66 -18.13 4.19
C ALA A 119 -15.81 -17.12 4.09
N ASN A 120 -15.61 -16.04 3.33
CA ASN A 120 -16.56 -14.95 3.15
C ASN A 120 -16.69 -14.57 1.67
N ALA A 121 -17.92 -14.27 1.26
CA ALA A 121 -18.20 -13.80 -0.10
C ALA A 121 -17.84 -12.31 -0.31
N GLY A 122 -17.49 -11.59 0.77
CA GLY A 122 -17.33 -10.15 0.74
C GLY A 122 -18.65 -9.39 0.59
N GLN A 123 -18.62 -8.08 0.78
CA GLN A 123 -19.77 -7.20 0.55
C GLN A 123 -19.34 -5.84 -0.02
N ALA A 124 -20.28 -5.13 -0.65
CA ALA A 124 -20.08 -3.79 -1.18
C ALA A 124 -20.08 -2.75 -0.06
N GLY A 125 -18.92 -2.22 0.27
CA GLY A 125 -18.76 -1.21 1.31
C GLY A 125 -19.23 -1.66 2.69
N SER A 126 -19.33 -0.72 3.61
CA SER A 126 -19.67 -1.00 5.01
C SER A 126 -21.12 -1.43 5.23
N SER A 127 -22.04 -1.02 4.36
CA SER A 127 -23.47 -1.29 4.48
C SER A 127 -23.90 -2.62 3.82
N GLY A 128 -23.09 -3.17 2.93
CA GLY A 128 -23.47 -4.29 2.06
C GLY A 128 -24.38 -3.91 0.89
N ASN A 129 -24.93 -2.69 0.89
CA ASN A 129 -25.78 -2.13 -0.16
C ASN A 129 -25.08 -0.99 -0.90
N GLY A 130 -23.76 -0.86 -0.72
CA GLY A 130 -22.93 0.13 -1.41
C GLY A 130 -22.88 -0.09 -2.92
N SER A 131 -22.35 0.89 -3.63
CA SER A 131 -22.04 0.71 -5.05
C SER A 131 -20.92 -0.30 -5.23
N GLY A 132 -20.91 -1.01 -6.35
CA GLY A 132 -19.81 -1.92 -6.67
C GLY A 132 -18.44 -1.24 -6.75
N SER A 133 -18.39 0.08 -6.79
CA SER A 133 -17.17 0.90 -6.80
C SER A 133 -16.68 1.28 -5.39
N GLU A 134 -17.41 0.92 -4.33
CA GLU A 134 -16.90 0.98 -2.96
C GLU A 134 -15.90 -0.17 -2.70
N PRO A 135 -15.00 -0.03 -1.71
CA PRO A 135 -14.10 -1.12 -1.35
C PRO A 135 -14.87 -2.38 -0.96
N VAL A 136 -14.35 -3.54 -1.30
CA VAL A 136 -14.85 -4.78 -0.71
C VAL A 136 -14.54 -4.78 0.78
N THR A 137 -15.54 -5.18 1.58
CA THR A 137 -15.40 -5.37 3.03
C THR A 137 -15.95 -6.73 3.45
N LYS A 138 -15.93 -7.03 4.74
CA LYS A 138 -16.26 -8.37 5.26
C LYS A 138 -15.44 -9.49 4.63
N VAL A 139 -14.15 -9.23 4.47
CA VAL A 139 -13.16 -10.21 4.03
C VAL A 139 -12.09 -10.36 5.11
N THR A 140 -11.69 -11.60 5.37
CA THR A 140 -10.57 -11.89 6.28
C THR A 140 -9.24 -11.78 5.53
N TRP A 141 -8.14 -11.72 6.27
CA TRP A 141 -6.81 -11.77 5.66
C TRP A 141 -6.61 -13.05 4.85
N ASN A 142 -7.14 -14.18 5.36
CA ASN A 142 -7.10 -15.46 4.65
C ASN A 142 -7.83 -15.35 3.31
N ASP A 143 -9.04 -14.76 3.27
CA ASP A 143 -9.76 -14.55 2.02
C ASP A 143 -8.95 -13.70 1.04
N CYS A 144 -8.29 -12.64 1.54
CA CYS A 144 -7.52 -11.73 0.68
C CYS A 144 -6.33 -12.42 0.01
N ILE A 145 -5.54 -13.24 0.73
CA ILE A 145 -4.39 -13.96 0.13
C ILE A 145 -4.84 -15.02 -0.88
N ILE A 146 -5.93 -15.71 -0.59
CA ILE A 146 -6.50 -16.69 -1.53
C ILE A 146 -7.07 -16.00 -2.76
N TRP A 147 -7.73 -14.85 -2.58
CA TRP A 147 -8.25 -14.06 -3.69
C TRP A 147 -7.10 -13.48 -4.56
N CYS A 148 -6.00 -13.04 -3.96
CA CYS A 148 -4.82 -12.61 -4.72
C CYS A 148 -4.27 -13.72 -5.64
N ASN A 149 -4.22 -14.96 -5.13
CA ASN A 149 -3.85 -16.12 -5.94
C ASN A 149 -4.90 -16.38 -7.04
N ALA A 150 -6.20 -16.32 -6.73
CA ALA A 150 -7.26 -16.50 -7.72
C ALA A 150 -7.17 -15.44 -8.83
N TYR A 151 -6.98 -14.19 -8.48
CA TYR A 151 -6.81 -13.10 -9.44
C TYR A 151 -5.56 -13.28 -10.29
N THR A 152 -4.45 -13.69 -9.67
CA THR A 152 -3.23 -14.02 -10.40
C THR A 152 -3.45 -15.18 -11.38
N HIS A 153 -4.08 -16.26 -10.93
CA HIS A 153 -4.39 -17.42 -11.75
C HIS A 153 -5.25 -17.03 -12.96
N LYS A 154 -6.32 -16.25 -12.72
CA LYS A 154 -7.21 -15.76 -13.77
C LYS A 154 -6.50 -14.90 -14.81
N MET A 155 -5.56 -14.05 -14.38
CA MET A 155 -4.95 -13.01 -15.22
C MET A 155 -3.57 -13.36 -15.78
N LYS A 156 -2.79 -14.19 -15.07
CA LYS A 156 -1.36 -14.46 -15.37
C LYS A 156 -1.02 -15.96 -15.37
N GLY A 157 -1.95 -16.80 -14.94
CA GLY A 157 -1.72 -18.23 -14.77
C GLY A 157 -1.24 -18.62 -13.36
N GLU A 158 -1.49 -19.87 -12.97
CA GLU A 158 -1.24 -20.39 -11.62
C GLU A 158 0.25 -20.38 -11.25
N ALA A 159 1.15 -20.49 -12.22
CA ALA A 159 2.59 -20.46 -11.98
C ALA A 159 3.09 -19.16 -11.34
N GLU A 160 2.40 -18.04 -11.59
CA GLU A 160 2.71 -16.72 -11.06
C GLU A 160 2.07 -16.45 -9.68
N CYS A 161 1.24 -17.33 -9.15
CA CYS A 161 0.66 -17.17 -7.82
C CYS A 161 1.75 -17.01 -6.76
N VAL A 162 1.54 -16.06 -5.84
CA VAL A 162 2.53 -15.67 -4.83
C VAL A 162 2.44 -16.55 -3.60
N TYR A 163 1.22 -16.86 -3.13
CA TYR A 163 1.04 -17.54 -1.84
C TYR A 163 1.04 -19.04 -1.98
N ARG A 164 2.02 -19.67 -1.30
CA ARG A 164 2.30 -21.11 -1.33
C ARG A 164 2.12 -21.70 0.06
N LYS A 165 1.97 -23.02 0.17
CA LYS A 165 1.81 -23.71 1.46
C LYS A 165 2.98 -23.49 2.40
N SER A 166 4.21 -23.54 1.87
CA SER A 166 5.43 -23.25 2.62
C SER A 166 6.59 -22.92 1.66
N SER A 167 7.75 -22.57 2.18
CA SER A 167 8.98 -22.39 1.37
C SER A 167 9.48 -23.69 0.73
N SER A 168 9.13 -24.85 1.28
CA SER A 168 9.48 -26.18 0.76
C SER A 168 8.32 -26.87 -0.02
N ASP A 169 7.09 -26.39 0.12
CA ASP A 169 5.92 -26.87 -0.63
C ASP A 169 5.35 -25.74 -1.49
N SER A 170 5.68 -25.79 -2.79
CA SER A 170 5.26 -24.79 -3.79
C SER A 170 3.79 -24.88 -4.20
N THR A 171 3.00 -25.75 -3.58
CA THR A 171 1.56 -25.86 -3.85
C THR A 171 0.86 -24.53 -3.59
N VAL A 172 0.11 -24.06 -4.59
CA VAL A 172 -0.66 -22.80 -4.49
C VAL A 172 -1.75 -22.93 -3.43
N LEU A 173 -1.85 -21.96 -2.55
CA LEU A 173 -2.95 -21.87 -1.59
C LEU A 173 -4.24 -21.46 -2.32
N LYS A 174 -5.30 -22.27 -2.14
CA LYS A 174 -6.62 -22.06 -2.76
C LYS A 174 -7.79 -22.11 -1.76
N ASN A 175 -7.53 -22.31 -0.48
CA ASN A 175 -8.58 -22.50 0.51
C ASN A 175 -8.41 -21.58 1.73
N ALA A 176 -9.22 -20.53 1.82
CA ALA A 176 -9.22 -19.57 2.93
C ALA A 176 -9.77 -20.17 4.25
N THR A 177 -10.55 -21.27 4.18
CA THR A 177 -11.09 -21.93 5.38
C THR A 177 -10.07 -22.84 6.07
N ASP A 178 -8.96 -23.16 5.39
CA ASP A 178 -7.82 -23.84 5.98
C ASP A 178 -6.93 -22.83 6.70
N THR A 179 -7.35 -22.45 7.90
CA THR A 179 -6.65 -21.44 8.71
C THR A 179 -5.20 -21.85 9.03
N ALA A 180 -4.95 -23.16 9.20
CA ALA A 180 -3.60 -23.65 9.50
C ALA A 180 -2.66 -23.42 8.29
N ALA A 181 -3.10 -23.78 7.09
CA ALA A 181 -2.34 -23.54 5.87
C ALA A 181 -2.16 -22.03 5.59
N CYS A 182 -3.20 -21.21 5.79
CA CYS A 182 -3.08 -19.76 5.64
C CYS A 182 -2.09 -19.15 6.65
N ASN A 183 -2.08 -19.61 7.90
CA ASN A 183 -1.13 -19.13 8.91
C ASN A 183 0.33 -19.56 8.61
N ALA A 184 0.52 -20.71 7.97
CA ALA A 184 1.82 -21.23 7.54
C ALA A 184 2.25 -20.69 6.16
N ALA A 185 1.41 -19.92 5.49
CA ALA A 185 1.64 -19.46 4.13
C ALA A 185 3.03 -18.82 3.94
N TYR A 186 3.66 -19.18 2.85
CA TYR A 186 4.88 -18.56 2.33
C TYR A 186 4.53 -17.66 1.14
N ALA A 187 5.06 -16.44 1.13
CA ALA A 187 4.96 -15.55 -0.01
C ALA A 187 6.23 -15.63 -0.86
N ASP A 188 6.11 -16.20 -2.05
CA ASP A 188 7.19 -16.21 -3.05
C ASP A 188 7.26 -14.84 -3.72
N MET A 189 8.05 -13.94 -3.14
CA MET A 189 8.19 -12.56 -3.61
C MET A 189 8.94 -12.42 -4.95
N ALA A 190 9.49 -13.52 -5.50
CA ALA A 190 10.05 -13.53 -6.86
C ALA A 190 8.97 -13.64 -7.93
N LYS A 191 7.75 -14.05 -7.58
CA LYS A 191 6.62 -14.13 -8.50
C LYS A 191 6.08 -12.76 -8.88
N LYS A 192 5.55 -12.67 -10.10
CA LYS A 192 4.93 -11.44 -10.64
C LYS A 192 3.41 -11.38 -10.41
N GLY A 193 2.88 -12.29 -9.62
CA GLY A 193 1.48 -12.33 -9.24
C GLY A 193 1.06 -11.16 -8.35
N PHE A 194 -0.25 -11.01 -8.21
CA PHE A 194 -0.84 -10.03 -7.30
C PHE A 194 -0.79 -10.54 -5.86
N ARG A 195 -0.57 -9.63 -4.94
CA ARG A 195 -0.43 -9.92 -3.51
C ARG A 195 -0.85 -8.72 -2.66
N LEU A 196 -0.95 -8.92 -1.36
CA LEU A 196 -1.00 -7.82 -0.41
C LEU A 196 0.34 -7.05 -0.42
N PRO A 197 0.36 -5.74 -0.21
CA PRO A 197 1.59 -5.02 0.09
C PRO A 197 2.18 -5.52 1.42
N THR A 198 3.49 -5.48 1.57
CA THR A 198 4.08 -5.51 2.92
C THR A 198 3.78 -4.20 3.64
N GLU A 199 3.90 -4.19 4.96
CA GLU A 199 3.66 -2.97 5.75
C GLU A 199 4.61 -1.84 5.33
N ALA A 200 5.87 -2.17 5.07
CA ALA A 200 6.86 -1.20 4.64
C ALA A 200 6.57 -0.66 3.23
N GLU A 201 6.13 -1.51 2.29
CA GLU A 201 5.68 -1.08 0.97
C GLU A 201 4.44 -0.16 1.08
N TRP A 202 3.46 -0.55 1.90
CA TRP A 202 2.27 0.25 2.12
C TRP A 202 2.62 1.65 2.66
N GLU A 203 3.45 1.72 3.72
CA GLU A 203 3.82 2.99 4.33
C GLU A 203 4.65 3.86 3.40
N TYR A 204 5.63 3.28 2.69
CA TYR A 204 6.44 4.01 1.72
C TYR A 204 5.60 4.64 0.62
N ALA A 205 4.66 3.87 0.05
CA ALA A 205 3.75 4.38 -0.97
C ALA A 205 2.77 5.44 -0.41
N ALA A 206 2.22 5.24 0.79
CA ALA A 206 1.31 6.18 1.44
C ALA A 206 1.97 7.52 1.76
N ARG A 207 3.27 7.50 2.08
CA ARG A 207 4.04 8.67 2.49
C ARG A 207 4.81 9.33 1.37
N TRP A 208 4.82 8.77 0.17
CA TRP A 208 5.58 9.32 -0.94
C TRP A 208 5.19 10.78 -1.21
N GLU A 209 6.21 11.66 -1.25
CA GLU A 209 6.02 13.09 -1.42
C GLU A 209 7.04 13.66 -2.41
N ASN A 210 6.67 14.69 -3.16
CA ASN A 210 7.53 15.35 -4.14
C ASN A 210 7.50 16.89 -4.05
N ASP A 211 6.53 17.48 -3.33
CA ASP A 211 6.44 18.95 -3.16
C ASP A 211 7.03 19.47 -1.84
N HIS A 212 7.37 18.57 -0.92
CA HIS A 212 8.02 18.82 0.37
C HIS A 212 7.19 19.66 1.36
N THR A 213 5.93 19.97 1.08
CA THR A 213 5.11 20.90 1.89
C THR A 213 4.87 20.36 3.29
N ASN A 214 4.60 19.07 3.43
CA ASN A 214 4.34 18.40 4.72
C ASN A 214 5.17 17.12 4.82
N ALA A 215 6.43 17.23 4.48
CA ALA A 215 7.34 16.10 4.38
C ALA A 215 8.56 16.25 5.29
N GLU A 216 9.23 15.16 5.49
CA GLU A 216 10.56 15.06 6.08
C GLU A 216 11.45 14.16 5.24
N GLN A 217 12.75 14.38 5.32
CA GLN A 217 13.71 13.69 4.48
C GLN A 217 14.23 12.41 5.14
N TYR A 218 14.18 11.32 4.38
CA TYR A 218 14.72 10.01 4.73
C TYR A 218 15.80 9.63 3.70
N GLY A 219 17.05 9.96 3.97
CA GLY A 219 18.13 9.78 3.00
C GLY A 219 17.89 10.63 1.73
N SER A 220 17.66 9.99 0.60
CA SER A 220 17.39 10.65 -0.69
C SER A 220 15.91 10.84 -1.00
N VAL A 221 15.01 10.36 -0.14
CA VAL A 221 13.54 10.41 -0.38
C VAL A 221 12.85 11.36 0.58
N TRP A 222 11.76 11.96 0.11
CA TRP A 222 10.87 12.78 0.92
C TRP A 222 9.58 12.04 1.19
N LEU A 223 9.20 11.98 2.45
CA LEU A 223 8.03 11.24 2.92
C LEU A 223 7.13 12.15 3.74
N THR A 224 5.82 12.11 3.49
CA THR A 224 4.81 12.78 4.32
C THR A 224 5.04 12.48 5.80
N LYS A 225 4.92 13.48 6.66
CA LYS A 225 5.08 13.34 8.11
C LYS A 225 4.13 12.29 8.67
N LEU A 226 4.61 11.49 9.63
CA LEU A 226 3.86 10.39 10.24
C LEU A 226 2.52 10.80 10.87
N ASN A 227 2.43 12.06 11.31
CA ASN A 227 1.24 12.61 11.95
C ASN A 227 0.19 13.15 10.97
N SER A 228 0.26 12.82 9.71
CA SER A 228 -0.61 13.34 8.66
C SER A 228 -1.31 12.21 7.91
N ALA A 229 -2.43 12.50 7.29
CA ALA A 229 -3.03 11.60 6.31
C ALA A 229 -2.22 11.62 4.99
N SER A 230 -2.30 10.55 4.21
CA SER A 230 -1.61 10.43 2.92
C SER A 230 -2.04 11.55 1.96
N GLY A 231 -1.07 12.30 1.42
CA GLY A 231 -1.32 13.43 0.53
C GLY A 231 -1.84 14.70 1.21
N ALA A 232 -1.97 14.72 2.55
CA ALA A 232 -2.35 15.92 3.30
C ALA A 232 -1.18 16.91 3.38
N LYS A 233 -1.48 18.20 3.23
CA LYS A 233 -0.50 19.28 3.30
C LYS A 233 -0.28 19.82 4.72
N ASP A 234 -0.87 19.21 5.73
CA ASP A 234 -0.74 19.53 7.13
C ASP A 234 -1.08 18.31 8.00
N LYS A 235 -0.87 18.41 9.30
CA LYS A 235 -1.11 17.35 10.30
C LYS A 235 -2.58 16.95 10.42
N TRP A 236 -2.87 15.87 11.16
CA TRP A 236 -4.18 15.21 11.25
C TRP A 236 -5.34 16.08 11.73
N ASP A 237 -5.12 17.06 12.59
CA ASP A 237 -6.15 17.86 13.26
C ASP A 237 -6.53 19.14 12.50
N THR A 238 -6.41 19.12 11.19
CA THR A 238 -6.74 20.25 10.31
C THR A 238 -7.74 19.86 9.24
N ASN A 239 -8.21 20.85 8.45
CA ASN A 239 -9.09 20.60 7.31
C ASN A 239 -8.44 19.76 6.21
N GLU A 240 -7.11 19.70 6.15
CA GLU A 240 -6.38 18.89 5.16
C GLU A 240 -6.75 17.40 5.19
N THR A 241 -6.99 16.83 6.39
CA THR A 241 -7.45 15.43 6.48
C THR A 241 -8.76 15.21 5.74
N LYS A 242 -9.70 16.17 5.73
CA LYS A 242 -10.98 16.07 5.01
C LYS A 242 -10.83 16.01 3.49
N GLU A 243 -9.76 16.63 2.96
CA GLU A 243 -9.48 16.67 1.53
C GLU A 243 -8.99 15.33 0.98
N VAL A 244 -8.35 14.52 1.83
CA VAL A 244 -7.65 13.28 1.42
C VAL A 244 -8.25 12.01 2.01
N ALA A 245 -9.15 12.10 2.99
CA ALA A 245 -9.64 10.94 3.74
C ALA A 245 -11.17 10.99 3.97
N TRP A 246 -11.80 9.82 3.94
CA TRP A 246 -13.12 9.57 4.53
C TRP A 246 -12.95 9.01 5.94
N TYR A 247 -13.33 9.78 6.97
CA TYR A 247 -13.18 9.42 8.37
C TYR A 247 -14.38 9.89 9.20
N SER A 248 -14.42 9.69 10.49
CA SER A 248 -15.61 9.92 11.33
C SER A 248 -16.26 11.30 11.17
N ALA A 249 -15.48 12.34 10.89
CA ALA A 249 -16.00 13.71 10.79
C ALA A 249 -16.67 14.04 9.44
N ASN A 250 -16.48 13.22 8.38
CA ASN A 250 -16.99 13.55 7.04
C ASN A 250 -17.58 12.35 6.26
N SER A 251 -17.46 11.13 6.79
CA SER A 251 -17.88 9.92 6.09
C SER A 251 -19.39 9.63 6.16
N GLY A 252 -20.12 10.27 7.08
CA GLY A 252 -21.51 9.89 7.36
C GLY A 252 -21.65 8.45 7.88
N SER A 253 -20.65 7.95 8.60
CA SER A 253 -20.58 6.62 9.22
C SER A 253 -20.66 5.46 8.22
N LYS A 254 -20.10 5.62 7.01
CA LYS A 254 -20.05 4.60 5.96
C LYS A 254 -18.82 4.75 5.08
N THR A 255 -18.48 3.68 4.34
CA THR A 255 -17.54 3.73 3.22
C THR A 255 -18.12 4.53 2.04
N HIS A 256 -17.26 4.94 1.15
CA HIS A 256 -17.58 5.68 -0.06
C HIS A 256 -16.95 5.02 -1.29
N THR A 257 -17.45 5.37 -2.46
CA THR A 257 -16.82 5.02 -3.73
C THR A 257 -15.34 5.41 -3.69
N ALA A 258 -14.48 4.49 -4.11
CA ALA A 258 -13.04 4.72 -4.13
C ALA A 258 -12.66 5.92 -5.03
N ALA A 259 -11.52 6.56 -4.73
CA ALA A 259 -10.96 7.67 -5.50
C ALA A 259 -11.82 8.94 -5.55
N GLN A 260 -12.60 9.23 -4.52
CA GLN A 260 -13.36 10.49 -4.41
C GLN A 260 -12.62 11.61 -3.67
N LYS A 261 -11.52 11.29 -3.01
CA LYS A 261 -10.68 12.26 -2.31
C LYS A 261 -9.44 12.59 -3.13
N ARG A 262 -8.67 13.61 -2.70
CA ARG A 262 -7.41 13.97 -3.36
C ARG A 262 -6.37 12.85 -3.18
N ALA A 263 -5.73 12.47 -4.27
CA ALA A 263 -4.64 11.49 -4.26
C ALA A 263 -3.35 12.06 -3.65
N ASN A 264 -2.47 11.17 -3.20
CA ASN A 264 -1.09 11.55 -2.87
C ASN A 264 -0.22 11.75 -4.13
N ALA A 265 1.07 12.02 -3.94
CA ALA A 265 2.00 12.32 -5.03
C ALA A 265 2.25 11.16 -6.02
N LEU A 266 1.94 9.91 -5.63
CA LEU A 266 1.96 8.74 -6.52
C LEU A 266 0.63 8.52 -7.26
N GLY A 267 -0.39 9.34 -7.03
CA GLY A 267 -1.72 9.14 -7.56
C GLY A 267 -2.49 8.03 -6.83
N LEU A 268 -2.17 7.76 -5.55
CA LEU A 268 -2.86 6.80 -4.71
C LEU A 268 -4.00 7.48 -3.94
N TYR A 269 -5.15 6.86 -3.92
CA TYR A 269 -6.35 7.30 -3.23
C TYR A 269 -6.62 6.44 -2.00
N ASP A 270 -7.33 7.00 -1.04
CA ASP A 270 -7.89 6.29 0.12
C ASP A 270 -6.84 5.53 0.95
N MET A 271 -5.55 5.95 0.87
CA MET A 271 -4.49 5.45 1.76
C MET A 271 -4.72 5.88 3.22
N SER A 272 -5.70 6.74 3.45
CA SER A 272 -6.15 7.21 4.76
C SER A 272 -7.67 7.23 4.79
N GLY A 273 -8.27 6.60 5.81
CA GLY A 273 -9.72 6.47 5.95
C GLY A 273 -10.35 5.46 4.98
N ASN A 274 -11.63 5.63 4.71
CA ASN A 274 -12.51 4.74 3.94
C ASN A 274 -12.58 3.33 4.55
N ALA A 275 -11.69 2.41 4.18
CA ALA A 275 -11.58 1.09 4.81
C ALA A 275 -10.14 0.82 5.27
N TYR A 276 -9.98 0.15 6.42
CA TYR A 276 -8.68 -0.43 6.78
C TYR A 276 -8.22 -1.37 5.68
N GLU A 277 -6.90 -1.49 5.53
CA GLU A 277 -6.29 -2.35 4.53
C GLU A 277 -5.39 -3.40 5.15
N TRP A 278 -5.65 -4.67 4.86
CA TRP A 278 -4.76 -5.76 5.21
C TRP A 278 -3.41 -5.62 4.52
N CYS A 279 -2.34 -5.76 5.30
CA CYS A 279 -0.98 -6.00 4.81
C CYS A 279 -0.59 -7.47 4.99
N TRP A 280 0.47 -7.88 4.27
CA TRP A 280 1.01 -9.24 4.39
C TRP A 280 1.55 -9.56 5.78
N ASP A 281 2.16 -8.59 6.44
CA ASP A 281 3.00 -8.73 7.61
C ASP A 281 2.27 -9.29 8.84
N ARG A 282 2.96 -10.14 9.62
CA ARG A 282 2.59 -10.36 11.01
C ARG A 282 2.85 -9.11 11.83
N HIS A 283 1.90 -8.73 12.65
CA HIS A 283 2.06 -7.60 13.54
C HIS A 283 3.01 -7.96 14.68
N GLY A 284 4.00 -7.10 14.90
CA GLY A 284 4.98 -7.19 15.97
C GLY A 284 5.68 -5.87 16.23
N ALA A 285 6.58 -5.86 17.19
CA ALA A 285 7.45 -4.72 17.43
C ALA A 285 8.34 -4.46 16.22
N ILE A 286 8.57 -3.20 15.90
CA ILE A 286 9.56 -2.82 14.89
C ILE A 286 10.90 -2.63 15.61
N THR A 287 11.91 -3.33 15.13
CA THR A 287 13.29 -3.26 15.66
C THR A 287 14.15 -2.31 14.83
N ALA A 288 15.28 -1.89 15.38
CA ALA A 288 16.22 -1.00 14.71
C ALA A 288 17.13 -1.71 13.69
N ASP A 289 16.88 -2.98 13.38
CA ASP A 289 17.68 -3.76 12.44
C ASP A 289 17.46 -3.30 11.00
N SER A 290 18.52 -3.30 10.19
CA SER A 290 18.42 -3.01 8.78
C SER A 290 17.90 -4.23 8.01
N GLU A 291 16.91 -4.00 7.14
CA GLU A 291 16.24 -5.06 6.39
C GLU A 291 16.02 -4.68 4.91
N THR A 292 16.09 -5.69 4.05
CA THR A 292 15.70 -5.57 2.63
C THR A 292 14.38 -6.28 2.39
N ASP A 293 13.43 -5.60 1.77
CA ASP A 293 12.06 -6.09 1.49
C ASP A 293 11.43 -6.79 2.71
N PRO A 294 11.33 -6.12 3.89
CA PRO A 294 10.83 -6.74 5.12
C PRO A 294 9.40 -7.26 4.94
N GLN A 295 9.12 -8.39 5.60
CA GLN A 295 7.82 -9.07 5.55
C GLN A 295 7.16 -9.20 6.93
N GLY A 296 7.54 -8.34 7.88
CA GLY A 296 6.99 -8.28 9.22
C GLY A 296 7.65 -9.23 10.22
N ALA A 297 7.03 -9.36 11.39
CA ALA A 297 7.56 -10.17 12.47
C ALA A 297 7.58 -11.66 12.09
N SER A 298 8.64 -12.38 12.52
CA SER A 298 8.80 -13.82 12.29
C SER A 298 7.78 -14.68 13.04
N SER A 299 7.17 -14.13 14.10
CA SER A 299 6.17 -14.80 14.94
C SER A 299 5.00 -13.87 15.24
N GLY A 300 3.91 -14.43 15.76
CA GLY A 300 2.70 -13.71 16.09
C GLY A 300 1.50 -14.26 15.32
N THR A 301 0.31 -14.00 15.86
CA THR A 301 -0.97 -14.48 15.30
C THR A 301 -1.71 -13.44 14.49
N ASN A 302 -1.56 -12.17 14.84
CA ASN A 302 -2.28 -11.08 14.16
C ASN A 302 -1.53 -10.57 12.94
N ARG A 303 -2.29 -10.10 11.95
CA ARG A 303 -1.79 -9.45 10.73
C ARG A 303 -1.94 -7.93 10.84
N VAL A 304 -1.06 -7.23 10.17
CA VAL A 304 -1.09 -5.76 10.11
C VAL A 304 -2.27 -5.28 9.28
N LYS A 305 -2.91 -4.19 9.74
CA LYS A 305 -3.84 -3.38 8.96
C LYS A 305 -3.44 -1.91 9.06
N ARG A 306 -3.65 -1.17 7.98
CA ARG A 306 -3.18 0.21 7.83
C ARG A 306 -4.30 1.12 7.33
N GLY A 307 -4.07 2.43 7.42
CA GLY A 307 -4.87 3.46 6.78
C GLY A 307 -5.96 4.09 7.65
N GLY A 308 -6.43 3.42 8.69
CA GLY A 308 -7.66 3.85 9.38
C GLY A 308 -8.91 3.53 8.54
N ARG A 309 -10.07 3.97 9.00
CA ARG A 309 -11.35 3.67 8.37
C ARG A 309 -12.34 4.83 8.51
N TYR A 310 -13.46 4.74 7.81
CA TYR A 310 -14.53 5.75 7.78
C TYR A 310 -15.07 6.17 9.16
N SER A 311 -14.98 5.30 10.18
CA SER A 311 -15.52 5.57 11.53
C SER A 311 -14.44 5.96 12.56
N ASP A 312 -13.18 6.00 12.16
CA ASP A 312 -12.08 6.36 13.05
C ASP A 312 -11.88 7.89 13.11
N PRO A 313 -11.29 8.43 14.20
CA PRO A 313 -10.88 9.82 14.25
C PRO A 313 -9.71 10.08 13.27
N ASP A 314 -9.49 11.34 12.94
CA ASP A 314 -8.41 11.80 12.05
C ASP A 314 -7.02 11.30 12.51
N SER A 315 -6.77 11.25 13.79
CA SER A 315 -5.52 10.75 14.38
C SER A 315 -5.22 9.30 14.03
N ALA A 316 -6.24 8.45 13.88
CA ALA A 316 -6.07 7.05 13.50
C ALA A 316 -5.91 6.87 11.97
N CYS A 317 -6.24 7.89 11.18
CA CYS A 317 -6.08 7.91 9.72
C CYS A 317 -4.71 8.46 9.28
N THR A 318 -3.78 8.68 10.21
CA THR A 318 -2.41 9.11 9.88
C THR A 318 -1.59 7.98 9.25
N VAL A 319 -0.66 8.34 8.38
CA VAL A 319 0.21 7.37 7.70
C VAL A 319 1.16 6.62 8.64
N GLY A 320 1.39 7.15 9.86
CA GLY A 320 2.15 6.48 10.90
C GLY A 320 1.33 5.45 11.69
N SER A 321 -0.01 5.51 11.61
CA SER A 321 -0.90 4.66 12.40
C SER A 321 -0.83 3.20 11.97
N ARG A 322 -0.62 2.30 12.94
CA ARG A 322 -0.50 0.85 12.76
C ARG A 322 -1.62 0.15 13.53
N GLY A 323 -2.35 -0.72 12.86
CA GLY A 323 -3.34 -1.57 13.50
C GLY A 323 -3.05 -3.05 13.25
N ASN A 324 -3.82 -3.92 13.89
CA ASN A 324 -3.73 -5.36 13.67
C ASN A 324 -5.10 -6.03 13.78
N GLY A 325 -5.18 -7.27 13.30
CA GLY A 325 -6.36 -8.10 13.40
C GLY A 325 -6.05 -9.59 13.25
N ASN A 326 -6.98 -10.42 13.71
CA ASN A 326 -6.88 -11.86 13.55
C ASN A 326 -7.11 -12.23 12.07
N PRO A 327 -6.19 -12.97 11.40
CA PRO A 327 -6.26 -13.29 9.98
C PRO A 327 -7.47 -14.13 9.55
N GLY A 328 -7.98 -14.99 10.43
CA GLY A 328 -9.15 -15.84 10.20
C GLY A 328 -10.33 -15.52 11.12
N GLY A 329 -10.31 -14.35 11.78
CA GLY A 329 -11.35 -13.93 12.72
C GLY A 329 -12.65 -13.53 12.04
N THR A 330 -13.58 -12.96 12.82
CA THR A 330 -14.84 -12.44 12.29
C THR A 330 -14.56 -11.34 11.26
N SER A 331 -15.16 -11.48 10.09
CA SER A 331 -15.03 -10.49 9.02
C SER A 331 -15.69 -9.15 9.43
N ASP A 332 -14.96 -8.05 9.23
CA ASP A 332 -15.35 -6.71 9.66
C ASP A 332 -15.78 -5.89 8.43
N ASN A 333 -16.89 -5.17 8.55
CA ASN A 333 -17.40 -4.28 7.49
C ASN A 333 -16.59 -2.98 7.32
N THR A 334 -15.49 -2.84 8.05
CA THR A 334 -14.59 -1.70 8.00
C THR A 334 -13.24 -2.04 7.38
N LEU A 335 -13.06 -3.27 6.91
CA LEU A 335 -11.75 -3.82 6.56
C LEU A 335 -11.76 -4.46 5.17
N GLY A 336 -10.92 -3.94 4.30
CA GLY A 336 -10.66 -4.38 2.94
C GLY A 336 -9.16 -4.57 2.69
N PHE A 337 -8.72 -4.34 1.46
CA PHE A 337 -7.30 -4.44 1.09
C PHE A 337 -7.03 -3.76 -0.26
N ARG A 338 -5.77 -3.53 -0.56
CA ARG A 338 -5.28 -3.19 -1.91
C ARG A 338 -4.22 -4.17 -2.38
N LEU A 339 -3.89 -4.12 -3.67
CA LEU A 339 -2.93 -5.02 -4.29
C LEU A 339 -1.55 -4.40 -4.40
N ALA A 340 -0.54 -5.27 -4.39
CA ALA A 340 0.80 -4.98 -4.87
C ALA A 340 1.26 -6.09 -5.83
N CYS A 341 2.31 -5.82 -6.61
CA CYS A 341 2.97 -6.82 -7.46
C CYS A 341 4.38 -6.37 -7.82
N ARG A 342 5.24 -7.32 -8.23
CA ARG A 342 6.53 -7.00 -8.85
C ARG A 342 6.32 -6.60 -10.33
N PRO A 343 7.15 -5.68 -10.87
CA PRO A 343 7.10 -5.26 -12.27
C PRO A 343 7.34 -6.39 -13.28
#